data_2bb223ee14b4ad975e62347273c6f291
#
_entry.id   2bb223ee14b4ad975e62347273c6f291
#
_cell.length_a   1.000
_cell.length_b   1.000
_cell.length_c   1.000
_cell.angle_alpha   90.00
_cell.angle_beta   90.00
_cell.angle_gamma   90.00
#
_symmetry.space_group_name_H-M   'P 1'
#
loop_
_entity.id
_entity.type
_entity.pdbx_description
1 polymer ?
#
loop_
_entity_poly.entity_id
_entity_poly.type
_entity_poly.pdbx_seq_one_letter_code
_entity_poly.pdbx_strand_id
1 'polypeptide(L)'
;MNHFMKIIFSFCLLTVCLLPLSAQEKLQPKALIIMIDGMRADAYDNIPMPNLEKLRAGKWQPGYQAAFTLTGYNIEDARPNSAPNHASIATGVTATKHKVFKNGQTKDGNFEEWPSWLARLATSPQHYKTQFLYSWGENKDTAKHPDVPFRKGKDPENGDYLCSLYASPDGGPDATLFFIGEVDHSGHSDGFYPHSQKYINTAIETDVIIGKLLDTIAARPTFANEDWLILITSDHGGYGKSHGMLGGHANTIPILMVGKHITQGTLPGLPRNYDMPVTALAHFGVDVKPLNLDGHVIGTEVSKIQRRPLKEGLLAYLPFDTETPVNVAPNGLEIAVVGQNIKSGVDGGKLDKCLRIPGGENVRECIVLKNTEYLKLENSNNFTATMWVRLPPTHVGNPPIFSNKDWRNGARPGFVICGARNINNPTNPGVHFNFGRWHDTHRTDMGIYDITPDEWVFYAVTVTPEGVACFCQGQPDGQFYWIVDGSIKDANLDSGMTWNIGQDGSAAYRYNLQGDIDDFALWNRGMTVDELREIFQAGRQNHDLGSLLK
;
A
#
# COMPACT_ATOMS: atom_id res chain seq x y z
N MET A 1 24.80 5.99 -96.60
CA MET A 1 24.29 7.04 -95.77
C MET A 1 23.70 6.38 -94.53
N ASN A 2 24.53 6.11 -93.52
CA ASN A 2 24.13 5.44 -92.26
C ASN A 2 24.71 6.21 -91.10
N HIS A 3 23.83 6.78 -90.32
CA HIS A 3 24.19 7.46 -89.02
C HIS A 3 24.28 6.42 -87.91
N PHE A 4 25.48 6.27 -87.33
CA PHE A 4 25.71 5.53 -86.13
C PHE A 4 25.54 6.48 -84.94
N MET A 5 24.56 6.19 -84.06
CA MET A 5 24.31 6.87 -82.81
C MET A 5 25.08 6.13 -81.70
N LYS A 6 26.09 6.78 -81.10
CA LYS A 6 26.81 6.24 -79.98
C LYS A 6 26.04 6.57 -78.70
N ILE A 7 25.58 5.54 -77.96
CA ILE A 7 25.03 5.63 -76.62
C ILE A 7 26.17 5.49 -75.66
N ILE A 8 26.43 6.56 -74.89
CA ILE A 8 27.38 6.56 -73.72
C ILE A 8 26.60 6.14 -72.49
N PHE A 9 26.89 4.95 -71.96
CA PHE A 9 26.43 4.52 -70.65
C PHE A 9 27.32 5.13 -69.54
N SER A 10 26.77 6.07 -68.81
CA SER A 10 27.42 6.64 -67.59
C SER A 10 27.14 5.74 -66.41
N PHE A 11 28.12 4.99 -65.92
CA PHE A 11 28.02 4.19 -64.68
C PHE A 11 28.22 5.12 -63.48
N CYS A 12 27.14 5.52 -62.78
CA CYS A 12 27.22 6.14 -61.50
C CYS A 12 27.52 5.07 -60.43
N LEU A 13 28.76 5.02 -59.96
CA LEU A 13 29.13 4.23 -58.77
C LEU A 13 28.51 4.89 -57.52
N LEU A 14 27.40 4.33 -57.02
CA LEU A 14 26.85 4.71 -55.73
C LEU A 14 27.73 4.09 -54.65
N THR A 15 28.63 4.90 -54.09
CA THR A 15 29.39 4.51 -52.89
C THR A 15 28.46 4.59 -51.68
N VAL A 16 27.86 3.47 -51.27
CA VAL A 16 27.14 3.35 -50.03
C VAL A 16 28.17 3.39 -48.90
N CYS A 17 28.33 4.53 -48.26
CA CYS A 17 29.03 4.63 -46.97
C CYS A 17 28.21 3.85 -45.95
N LEU A 18 28.56 2.61 -45.70
CA LEU A 18 28.17 1.87 -44.50
C LEU A 18 28.82 2.58 -43.31
N LEU A 19 28.09 3.51 -42.69
CA LEU A 19 28.42 3.96 -41.35
C LEU A 19 28.36 2.71 -40.43
N PRO A 20 29.42 2.43 -39.67
CA PRO A 20 29.36 1.35 -38.72
C PRO A 20 28.18 1.65 -37.77
N LEU A 21 27.22 0.70 -37.66
CA LEU A 21 26.29 0.72 -36.55
C LEU A 21 27.15 0.73 -35.26
N SER A 22 27.27 1.88 -34.62
CA SER A 22 27.92 1.98 -33.34
C SER A 22 27.13 1.02 -32.45
N ALA A 23 27.78 -0.04 -31.98
CA ALA A 23 27.23 -0.87 -30.94
C ALA A 23 26.92 0.09 -29.79
N GLN A 24 25.66 0.24 -29.42
CA GLN A 24 25.24 1.10 -28.33
C GLN A 24 25.99 0.60 -27.10
N GLU A 25 26.90 1.41 -26.58
CA GLU A 25 27.67 1.04 -25.40
C GLU A 25 26.70 0.66 -24.29
N LYS A 26 26.85 -0.55 -23.76
CA LYS A 26 25.98 -1.05 -22.69
C LYS A 26 26.16 -0.16 -21.46
N LEU A 27 25.10 0.51 -21.03
CA LEU A 27 25.13 1.36 -19.85
C LEU A 27 25.60 0.55 -18.63
N GLN A 28 26.35 1.19 -17.73
CA GLN A 28 26.80 0.57 -16.51
C GLN A 28 25.64 0.48 -15.51
N PRO A 29 25.22 -0.72 -15.08
CA PRO A 29 24.14 -0.84 -14.12
C PRO A 29 24.55 -0.28 -12.76
N LYS A 30 23.63 0.47 -12.14
CA LYS A 30 23.76 1.04 -10.80
C LYS A 30 22.43 0.82 -10.05
N ALA A 31 22.49 0.49 -8.76
CA ALA A 31 21.29 0.39 -7.95
C ALA A 31 21.46 0.97 -6.55
N LEU A 32 20.40 1.64 -6.10
CA LEU A 32 20.28 2.16 -4.74
C LEU A 32 18.97 1.67 -4.13
N ILE A 33 19.05 0.82 -3.11
CA ILE A 33 17.89 0.47 -2.27
C ILE A 33 17.94 1.34 -1.02
N ILE A 34 16.88 2.12 -0.80
CA ILE A 34 16.64 2.88 0.43
C ILE A 34 15.49 2.22 1.17
N MET A 35 15.73 1.80 2.38
CA MET A 35 14.70 1.34 3.31
C MET A 35 14.51 2.41 4.40
N ILE A 36 13.26 2.86 4.56
CA ILE A 36 12.88 3.84 5.57
C ILE A 36 12.16 3.08 6.69
N ASP A 37 12.86 2.82 7.80
CA ASP A 37 12.36 2.07 8.94
C ASP A 37 11.11 2.73 9.52
N GLY A 38 10.03 1.96 9.69
CA GLY A 38 8.80 2.41 10.29
C GLY A 38 7.92 3.35 9.45
N MET A 39 8.17 3.50 8.14
CA MET A 39 7.38 4.37 7.26
C MET A 39 6.07 3.69 6.86
N ARG A 40 4.96 4.17 7.38
CA ARG A 40 3.60 3.76 6.97
C ARG A 40 3.30 4.23 5.55
N ALA A 41 2.60 3.42 4.81
CA ALA A 41 2.21 3.75 3.45
C ALA A 41 1.19 4.92 3.38
N ASP A 42 0.24 4.98 4.30
CA ASP A 42 -0.69 6.11 4.39
C ASP A 42 -0.01 7.41 4.89
N ALA A 43 1.03 7.31 5.71
CA ALA A 43 1.84 8.46 6.09
C ALA A 43 2.64 8.99 4.89
N TYR A 44 3.22 8.10 4.09
CA TYR A 44 3.87 8.48 2.83
C TYR A 44 2.94 9.29 1.90
N ASP A 45 1.64 8.98 1.91
CA ASP A 45 0.64 9.62 1.05
C ASP A 45 0.11 10.96 1.63
N ASN A 46 0.18 11.15 2.94
CA ASN A 46 -0.36 12.32 3.64
C ASN A 46 0.71 13.34 4.08
N ILE A 47 1.98 12.95 4.16
CA ILE A 47 3.07 13.84 4.53
C ILE A 47 3.69 14.45 3.26
N PRO A 48 3.88 15.79 3.19
CA PRO A 48 4.49 16.40 2.02
C PRO A 48 5.97 16.06 1.90
N MET A 49 6.31 15.19 0.96
CA MET A 49 7.67 14.74 0.65
C MET A 49 7.98 14.99 -0.84
N PRO A 50 8.32 16.23 -1.22
CA PRO A 50 8.38 16.66 -2.62
C PRO A 50 9.40 15.90 -3.48
N ASN A 51 10.49 15.40 -2.91
CA ASN A 51 11.47 14.63 -3.67
C ASN A 51 10.94 13.23 -4.00
N LEU A 52 10.28 12.58 -3.06
CA LEU A 52 9.63 11.29 -3.27
C LEU A 52 8.42 11.43 -4.22
N GLU A 53 7.66 12.51 -4.12
CA GLU A 53 6.58 12.80 -5.06
C GLU A 53 7.09 13.02 -6.50
N LYS A 54 8.21 13.74 -6.66
CA LYS A 54 8.88 13.92 -7.95
C LYS A 54 9.32 12.58 -8.54
N LEU A 55 9.86 11.69 -7.72
CA LEU A 55 10.21 10.32 -8.15
C LEU A 55 8.98 9.53 -8.58
N ARG A 56 7.94 9.48 -7.74
CA ARG A 56 6.67 8.78 -8.00
C ARG A 56 6.02 9.25 -9.32
N ALA A 57 6.13 10.53 -9.61
CA ALA A 57 5.62 11.10 -10.85
C ALA A 57 6.47 10.77 -12.09
N GLY A 58 7.58 10.04 -11.97
CA GLY A 58 8.51 9.78 -13.07
C GLY A 58 9.22 11.04 -13.58
N LYS A 59 9.39 12.05 -12.73
CA LYS A 59 9.94 13.36 -13.10
C LYS A 59 11.37 13.59 -12.57
N TRP A 60 12.06 12.52 -12.20
CA TRP A 60 13.44 12.65 -11.69
C TRP A 60 14.39 13.09 -12.78
N GLN A 61 14.56 12.30 -13.83
CA GLN A 61 15.44 12.58 -14.96
C GLN A 61 14.82 12.10 -16.27
N PRO A 62 15.13 12.70 -17.42
CA PRO A 62 14.67 12.23 -18.72
C PRO A 62 14.98 10.75 -18.97
N GLY A 63 13.99 10.00 -19.44
CA GLY A 63 14.08 8.56 -19.72
C GLY A 63 13.89 7.65 -18.52
N TYR A 64 13.73 8.20 -17.29
CA TYR A 64 13.38 7.44 -16.10
C TYR A 64 11.88 7.45 -15.87
N GLN A 65 11.34 6.30 -15.54
CA GLN A 65 9.92 6.10 -15.21
C GLN A 65 9.79 5.52 -13.80
N ALA A 66 8.59 5.60 -13.24
CA ALA A 66 8.32 5.11 -11.89
C ALA A 66 7.19 4.09 -11.86
N ALA A 67 7.39 2.99 -11.18
CA ALA A 67 6.35 2.10 -10.72
C ALA A 67 6.24 2.18 -9.20
N PHE A 68 5.02 2.26 -8.68
CA PHE A 68 4.83 2.39 -7.24
C PHE A 68 3.59 1.66 -6.77
N THR A 69 3.55 1.34 -5.49
CA THR A 69 2.32 1.00 -4.77
C THR A 69 2.40 1.56 -3.36
N LEU A 70 1.25 1.95 -2.86
CA LEU A 70 1.07 2.28 -1.46
C LEU A 70 0.39 1.12 -0.70
N THR A 71 0.11 0.03 -1.39
CA THR A 71 -0.45 -1.20 -0.83
C THR A 71 0.56 -2.36 -0.86
N GLY A 72 1.84 -2.05 -0.81
CA GLY A 72 2.89 -3.04 -0.61
C GLY A 72 2.78 -3.73 0.75
N TYR A 73 3.38 -4.87 0.87
CA TYR A 73 3.32 -5.66 2.09
C TYR A 73 4.72 -6.14 2.50
N ASN A 74 4.94 -6.26 3.80
CA ASN A 74 6.19 -6.78 4.31
C ASN A 74 6.16 -8.33 4.42
N ILE A 75 7.01 -8.88 5.26
CA ILE A 75 7.14 -10.33 5.46
C ILE A 75 5.88 -10.94 6.11
N GLU A 76 5.47 -12.14 5.68
CA GLU A 76 4.27 -12.84 6.19
C GLU A 76 4.57 -13.89 7.25
N ASP A 77 5.76 -14.46 7.24
CA ASP A 77 6.15 -15.60 8.08
C ASP A 77 6.85 -15.19 9.38
N ALA A 78 6.91 -13.90 9.66
CA ALA A 78 7.36 -13.31 10.93
C ALA A 78 6.47 -12.13 11.32
N ARG A 79 6.66 -11.63 12.55
CA ARG A 79 6.02 -10.39 12.97
C ARG A 79 6.62 -9.20 12.22
N PRO A 80 5.87 -8.10 12.02
CA PRO A 80 6.36 -6.89 11.37
C PRO A 80 7.33 -6.12 12.29
N ASN A 81 8.47 -6.75 12.58
CA ASN A 81 9.59 -6.17 13.29
C ASN A 81 10.72 -5.84 12.31
N SER A 82 11.61 -4.94 12.70
CA SER A 82 12.70 -4.46 11.86
C SER A 82 13.65 -5.58 11.44
N ALA A 83 14.20 -6.36 12.38
CA ALA A 83 15.24 -7.35 12.04
C ALA A 83 14.83 -8.39 10.99
N PRO A 84 13.65 -9.07 11.07
CA PRO A 84 13.24 -10.01 10.02
C PRO A 84 13.05 -9.33 8.66
N ASN A 85 12.47 -8.14 8.63
CA ASN A 85 12.25 -7.41 7.38
C ASN A 85 13.54 -6.86 6.78
N HIS A 86 14.46 -6.35 7.62
CA HIS A 86 15.79 -5.92 7.16
C HIS A 86 16.56 -7.09 6.55
N ALA A 87 16.51 -8.27 7.19
CA ALA A 87 17.10 -9.48 6.63
C ALA A 87 16.47 -9.85 5.28
N SER A 88 15.16 -9.75 5.16
CA SER A 88 14.45 -10.04 3.90
C SER A 88 14.80 -9.04 2.79
N ILE A 89 14.87 -7.73 3.10
CA ILE A 89 15.29 -6.68 2.15
C ILE A 89 16.77 -6.86 1.74
N ALA A 90 17.60 -7.39 2.64
CA ALA A 90 18.99 -7.65 2.29
C ALA A 90 19.16 -8.92 1.43
N THR A 91 18.37 -9.96 1.65
CA THR A 91 18.61 -11.30 1.09
C THR A 91 17.66 -11.72 -0.05
N GLY A 92 16.45 -11.16 -0.11
CA GLY A 92 15.41 -11.56 -1.06
C GLY A 92 14.65 -12.84 -0.66
N VAL A 93 14.76 -13.24 0.61
CA VAL A 93 14.06 -14.42 1.14
C VAL A 93 13.33 -14.10 2.44
N THR A 94 12.38 -14.95 2.83
CA THR A 94 11.57 -14.81 4.03
C THR A 94 12.25 -15.36 5.29
N ALA A 95 11.66 -15.13 6.47
CA ALA A 95 12.22 -15.55 7.76
C ALA A 95 12.44 -17.07 7.85
N THR A 96 11.62 -17.86 7.18
CA THR A 96 11.78 -19.32 7.12
C THR A 96 13.13 -19.72 6.54
N LYS A 97 13.70 -18.97 5.61
CA LYS A 97 15.01 -19.22 5.00
C LYS A 97 16.15 -18.54 5.77
N HIS A 98 16.07 -17.23 5.99
CA HIS A 98 17.16 -16.51 6.67
C HIS A 98 17.18 -16.67 8.20
N LYS A 99 16.16 -17.30 8.82
CA LYS A 99 16.08 -17.66 10.25
C LYS A 99 16.06 -16.49 11.23
N VAL A 100 15.78 -15.27 10.78
CA VAL A 100 15.57 -14.12 11.64
C VAL A 100 14.07 -13.88 11.79
N PHE A 101 13.48 -14.18 12.95
CA PHE A 101 12.04 -14.06 13.20
C PHE A 101 11.65 -12.89 14.11
N LYS A 102 12.62 -12.28 14.79
CA LYS A 102 12.42 -11.14 15.70
C LYS A 102 13.71 -10.35 15.88
N ASN A 103 13.57 -9.15 16.44
CA ASN A 103 14.72 -8.35 16.85
C ASN A 103 15.62 -9.12 17.85
N GLY A 104 16.91 -8.94 17.76
CA GLY A 104 17.93 -9.64 18.56
C GLY A 104 18.46 -10.94 17.91
N GLN A 105 17.97 -11.32 16.73
CA GLN A 105 18.34 -12.58 16.08
C GLN A 105 19.24 -12.44 14.84
N THR A 106 19.56 -11.23 14.37
CA THR A 106 20.33 -11.08 13.12
C THR A 106 21.70 -11.76 13.16
N LYS A 107 22.36 -11.78 14.32
CA LYS A 107 23.64 -12.49 14.49
C LYS A 107 23.57 -14.00 14.25
N ASP A 108 22.39 -14.58 14.42
CA ASP A 108 22.13 -16.02 14.29
C ASP A 108 21.43 -16.33 12.94
N GLY A 109 21.32 -15.35 12.06
CA GLY A 109 20.73 -15.48 10.74
C GLY A 109 21.54 -16.38 9.80
N ASN A 110 20.84 -17.11 8.93
CA ASN A 110 21.44 -18.03 7.96
C ASN A 110 21.94 -17.30 6.69
N PHE A 111 22.84 -16.31 6.89
CA PHE A 111 23.35 -15.46 5.81
C PHE A 111 24.48 -16.11 5.00
N GLU A 112 25.01 -17.22 5.43
CA GLU A 112 25.93 -18.06 4.65
C GLU A 112 25.19 -18.71 3.47
N GLU A 113 24.04 -19.32 3.73
CA GLU A 113 23.22 -19.94 2.71
C GLU A 113 22.43 -18.89 1.89
N TRP A 114 21.99 -17.82 2.55
CA TRP A 114 21.21 -16.73 1.96
C TRP A 114 21.95 -15.39 2.07
N PRO A 115 23.09 -15.21 1.33
CA PRO A 115 23.84 -13.98 1.37
C PRO A 115 23.03 -12.81 0.80
N SER A 116 23.35 -11.61 1.28
CA SER A 116 22.72 -10.38 0.79
C SER A 116 22.96 -10.18 -0.72
N TRP A 117 22.05 -9.43 -1.35
CA TRP A 117 22.21 -9.06 -2.76
C TRP A 117 23.50 -8.29 -3.02
N LEU A 118 23.99 -7.50 -2.04
CA LEU A 118 25.30 -6.84 -2.13
C LEU A 118 26.45 -7.85 -2.14
N ALA A 119 26.43 -8.86 -1.26
CA ALA A 119 27.43 -9.90 -1.24
C ALA A 119 27.45 -10.71 -2.56
N ARG A 120 26.27 -11.03 -3.10
CA ARG A 120 26.14 -11.71 -4.40
C ARG A 120 26.77 -10.89 -5.53
N LEU A 121 26.60 -9.57 -5.54
CA LEU A 121 27.19 -8.70 -6.55
C LEU A 121 28.70 -8.51 -6.33
N ALA A 122 29.17 -8.33 -5.10
CA ALA A 122 30.59 -8.20 -4.78
C ALA A 122 31.40 -9.46 -5.18
N THR A 123 30.81 -10.64 -4.99
CA THR A 123 31.43 -11.94 -5.33
C THR A 123 31.13 -12.42 -6.76
N SER A 124 30.33 -11.68 -7.53
CA SER A 124 30.06 -12.00 -8.94
C SER A 124 31.33 -11.91 -9.80
N PRO A 125 31.37 -12.52 -11.00
CA PRO A 125 32.52 -12.41 -11.90
C PRO A 125 32.88 -10.95 -12.25
N GLN A 126 31.95 -10.01 -12.17
CA GLN A 126 32.14 -8.59 -12.45
C GLN A 126 32.70 -7.83 -11.26
N HIS A 127 32.65 -8.39 -10.04
CA HIS A 127 33.12 -7.77 -8.80
C HIS A 127 32.62 -6.34 -8.61
N TYR A 128 31.30 -6.15 -8.64
CA TYR A 128 30.69 -4.84 -8.48
C TYR A 128 31.07 -4.19 -7.15
N LYS A 129 31.34 -2.88 -7.17
CA LYS A 129 31.60 -2.09 -5.96
C LYS A 129 30.30 -1.94 -5.18
N THR A 130 30.28 -2.37 -3.93
CA THR A 130 29.10 -2.35 -3.08
C THR A 130 29.29 -1.46 -1.86
N GLN A 131 28.19 -1.01 -1.24
CA GLN A 131 28.20 -0.25 0.00
C GLN A 131 26.94 -0.54 0.82
N PHE A 132 27.11 -0.78 2.12
CA PHE A 132 26.02 -0.90 3.08
C PHE A 132 26.09 0.21 4.12
N LEU A 133 24.96 0.94 4.33
CA LEU A 133 24.85 1.99 5.35
C LEU A 133 23.64 1.73 6.24
N TYR A 134 23.79 1.93 7.53
CA TYR A 134 22.73 1.72 8.51
C TYR A 134 22.95 2.58 9.77
N SER A 135 21.85 2.86 10.49
CA SER A 135 21.88 3.55 11.78
C SER A 135 21.71 2.59 12.96
N TRP A 136 20.83 1.61 12.85
CA TRP A 136 20.57 0.64 13.92
C TRP A 136 21.62 -0.48 13.97
N GLY A 137 22.24 -0.66 15.15
CA GLY A 137 23.42 -1.52 15.29
C GLY A 137 23.20 -3.01 15.01
N GLU A 138 21.98 -3.52 15.10
CA GLU A 138 21.67 -4.91 14.79
C GLU A 138 21.80 -5.23 13.30
N ASN A 139 21.70 -4.21 12.43
CA ASN A 139 21.81 -4.38 10.99
C ASN A 139 23.19 -4.81 10.49
N LYS A 140 24.24 -4.69 11.32
CA LYS A 140 25.61 -5.04 10.94
C LYS A 140 25.78 -6.43 10.32
N ASP A 141 24.93 -7.37 10.72
CA ASP A 141 25.06 -8.78 10.29
C ASP A 141 24.19 -9.10 9.06
N THR A 142 23.19 -8.29 8.71
CA THR A 142 22.25 -8.59 7.60
C THR A 142 22.88 -8.59 6.21
N ALA A 143 23.93 -7.81 5.99
CA ALA A 143 24.68 -7.78 4.74
C ALA A 143 26.18 -7.99 4.96
N LYS A 144 26.56 -8.61 6.09
CA LYS A 144 27.96 -8.83 6.44
C LYS A 144 28.64 -9.80 5.48
N HIS A 145 29.64 -9.29 4.78
CA HIS A 145 30.54 -10.08 3.93
C HIS A 145 31.89 -9.34 3.83
N PRO A 146 33.05 -10.03 3.73
CA PRO A 146 34.36 -9.38 3.62
C PRO A 146 34.45 -8.35 2.48
N ASP A 147 33.79 -8.62 1.36
CA ASP A 147 33.83 -7.77 0.15
C ASP A 147 32.69 -6.72 0.12
N VAL A 148 31.92 -6.58 1.21
CA VAL A 148 30.86 -5.56 1.34
C VAL A 148 31.27 -4.54 2.39
N PRO A 149 31.82 -3.38 1.99
CA PRO A 149 32.06 -2.27 2.91
C PRO A 149 30.76 -1.81 3.58
N PHE A 150 30.82 -1.53 4.86
CA PHE A 150 29.68 -1.02 5.61
C PHE A 150 30.05 0.17 6.48
N ARG A 151 29.04 1.01 6.77
CA ARG A 151 29.14 2.13 7.68
C ARG A 151 27.93 2.20 8.60
N LYS A 152 28.17 2.31 9.91
CA LYS A 152 27.17 2.71 10.89
C LYS A 152 27.30 4.19 11.17
N GLY A 153 26.21 4.94 11.10
CA GLY A 153 26.16 6.38 11.40
C GLY A 153 24.72 6.84 11.54
N LYS A 154 24.51 8.08 11.95
CA LYS A 154 23.19 8.71 11.91
C LYS A 154 22.75 8.91 10.46
N ASP A 155 21.44 8.97 10.21
CA ASP A 155 20.90 9.04 8.85
C ASP A 155 21.44 10.24 8.03
N PRO A 156 21.50 11.48 8.55
CA PRO A 156 22.09 12.60 7.83
C PRO A 156 23.58 12.40 7.53
N GLU A 157 24.35 11.87 8.50
CA GLU A 157 25.80 11.60 8.34
C GLU A 157 26.06 10.52 7.30
N ASN A 158 25.20 9.47 7.26
CA ASN A 158 25.25 8.43 6.25
C ASN A 158 24.86 8.95 4.88
N GLY A 159 23.85 9.83 4.80
CA GLY A 159 23.44 10.50 3.56
C GLY A 159 24.57 11.36 2.99
N ASP A 160 25.22 12.18 3.82
CA ASP A 160 26.37 13.03 3.42
C ASP A 160 27.56 12.18 2.98
N TYR A 161 27.86 11.12 3.71
CA TYR A 161 28.92 10.19 3.32
C TYR A 161 28.64 9.53 1.97
N LEU A 162 27.41 9.07 1.74
CA LEU A 162 27.02 8.45 0.46
C LEU A 162 27.09 9.47 -0.69
N CYS A 163 26.66 10.72 -0.48
CA CYS A 163 26.87 11.80 -1.44
C CYS A 163 28.35 11.98 -1.78
N SER A 164 29.24 11.94 -0.78
CA SER A 164 30.69 12.06 -1.01
C SER A 164 31.26 10.90 -1.86
N LEU A 165 30.77 9.68 -1.64
CA LEU A 165 31.14 8.52 -2.46
C LEU A 165 30.66 8.67 -3.90
N TYR A 166 29.42 9.09 -4.12
CA TYR A 166 28.87 9.27 -5.47
C TYR A 166 29.50 10.44 -6.22
N ALA A 167 29.92 11.48 -5.53
CA ALA A 167 30.66 12.60 -6.11
C ALA A 167 32.15 12.29 -6.38
N SER A 168 32.66 11.15 -5.90
CA SER A 168 34.06 10.77 -6.09
C SER A 168 34.38 10.51 -7.56
N PRO A 169 35.56 10.96 -8.04
CA PRO A 169 36.03 10.65 -9.39
C PRO A 169 36.13 9.14 -9.70
N ASP A 170 36.34 8.32 -8.66
CA ASP A 170 36.40 6.85 -8.78
C ASP A 170 35.06 6.19 -9.07
N GLY A 171 33.98 6.97 -9.20
CA GLY A 171 32.67 6.52 -9.61
C GLY A 171 31.80 5.95 -8.49
N GLY A 172 32.28 5.89 -7.25
CA GLY A 172 31.52 5.39 -6.09
C GLY A 172 31.04 3.94 -6.23
N PRO A 173 30.12 3.47 -5.36
CA PRO A 173 29.56 2.13 -5.43
C PRO A 173 28.64 1.95 -6.65
N ASP A 174 28.58 0.71 -7.17
CA ASP A 174 27.63 0.27 -8.19
C ASP A 174 26.29 -0.10 -7.53
N ALA A 175 26.35 -0.72 -6.35
CA ALA A 175 25.20 -1.19 -5.61
C ALA A 175 25.24 -0.71 -4.16
N THR A 176 24.16 -0.08 -3.71
CA THR A 176 24.07 0.46 -2.35
C THR A 176 22.79 0.01 -1.67
N LEU A 177 22.90 -0.40 -0.40
CA LEU A 177 21.80 -0.60 0.52
C LEU A 177 21.90 0.43 1.64
N PHE A 178 20.88 1.27 1.78
CA PHE A 178 20.85 2.32 2.79
C PHE A 178 19.62 2.16 3.70
N PHE A 179 19.84 1.81 4.96
CA PHE A 179 18.81 1.72 5.99
C PHE A 179 18.77 3.00 6.81
N ILE A 180 17.65 3.72 6.72
CA ILE A 180 17.33 4.95 7.45
C ILE A 180 16.45 4.57 8.64
N GLY A 181 16.78 4.97 9.87
CA GLY A 181 16.14 4.50 11.09
C GLY A 181 15.38 5.55 11.91
N GLU A 182 15.56 6.84 11.64
CA GLU A 182 15.03 7.90 12.52
C GLU A 182 13.50 8.04 12.44
N VAL A 183 12.83 7.61 11.36
CA VAL A 183 11.37 7.66 11.24
C VAL A 183 10.73 6.69 12.23
N ASP A 184 11.27 5.48 12.39
CA ASP A 184 10.84 4.52 13.41
C ASP A 184 11.03 5.06 14.84
N HIS A 185 12.20 5.65 15.15
CA HIS A 185 12.44 6.28 16.44
C HIS A 185 11.41 7.36 16.76
N SER A 186 11.03 8.16 15.77
CA SER A 186 9.98 9.18 15.93
C SER A 186 8.62 8.56 16.17
N GLY A 187 8.28 7.47 15.47
CA GLY A 187 7.08 6.69 15.68
C GLY A 187 6.96 6.15 17.10
N HIS A 188 8.03 5.56 17.64
CA HIS A 188 8.08 5.11 19.04
C HIS A 188 7.94 6.24 20.05
N SER A 189 8.43 7.43 19.74
CA SER A 189 8.39 8.55 20.68
C SER A 189 7.06 9.32 20.68
N ASP A 190 6.46 9.53 19.49
CA ASP A 190 5.32 10.44 19.29
C ASP A 190 4.08 9.76 18.69
N GLY A 191 4.24 8.57 18.13
CA GLY A 191 3.22 7.78 17.44
C GLY A 191 3.49 7.62 15.96
N PHE A 192 3.17 6.42 15.45
CA PHE A 192 3.25 6.08 14.02
C PHE A 192 1.99 6.59 13.30
N TYR A 193 1.80 7.92 13.26
CA TYR A 193 0.63 8.52 12.62
C TYR A 193 1.01 9.66 11.70
N PRO A 194 0.33 9.84 10.57
CA PRO A 194 0.59 10.97 9.66
C PRO A 194 0.20 12.34 10.25
N HIS A 195 -0.30 12.39 11.48
CA HIS A 195 -0.56 13.61 12.25
C HIS A 195 0.37 13.78 13.47
N SER A 196 1.25 12.83 13.74
CA SER A 196 2.25 12.94 14.83
C SER A 196 3.39 13.86 14.40
N GLN A 197 3.58 14.98 15.11
CA GLN A 197 4.45 16.07 14.64
C GLN A 197 5.91 15.66 14.47
N LYS A 198 6.47 14.86 15.39
CA LYS A 198 7.85 14.39 15.27
C LYS A 198 8.00 13.43 14.08
N TYR A 199 7.02 12.53 13.92
CA TYR A 199 7.01 11.58 12.82
C TYR A 199 6.97 12.30 11.46
N ILE A 200 6.10 13.32 11.32
CA ILE A 200 6.02 14.19 10.14
C ILE A 200 7.36 14.87 9.87
N ASN A 201 7.94 15.51 10.89
CA ASN A 201 9.19 16.27 10.73
C ASN A 201 10.33 15.34 10.28
N THR A 202 10.45 14.16 10.89
CA THR A 202 11.51 13.21 10.53
C THR A 202 11.30 12.61 9.14
N ALA A 203 10.05 12.37 8.72
CA ALA A 203 9.75 11.95 7.35
C ALA A 203 10.17 13.02 6.31
N ILE A 204 9.91 14.30 6.61
CA ILE A 204 10.35 15.43 5.77
C ILE A 204 11.89 15.53 5.73
N GLU A 205 12.56 15.39 6.86
CA GLU A 205 14.02 15.36 6.91
C GLU A 205 14.60 14.18 6.10
N THR A 206 13.97 13.03 6.15
CA THR A 206 14.32 11.86 5.32
C THR A 206 14.17 12.17 3.82
N ASP A 207 13.08 12.85 3.42
CA ASP A 207 12.88 13.27 2.03
C ASP A 207 13.99 14.23 1.56
N VAL A 208 14.48 15.12 2.43
CA VAL A 208 15.61 16.02 2.12
C VAL A 208 16.91 15.23 1.91
N ILE A 209 17.19 14.22 2.73
CA ILE A 209 18.35 13.33 2.56
C ILE A 209 18.27 12.64 1.20
N ILE A 210 17.12 12.08 0.87
CA ILE A 210 16.88 11.39 -0.42
C ILE A 210 17.05 12.38 -1.59
N GLY A 211 16.46 13.57 -1.50
CA GLY A 211 16.60 14.61 -2.52
C GLY A 211 18.07 14.95 -2.82
N LYS A 212 18.89 15.15 -1.77
CA LYS A 212 20.32 15.43 -1.90
C LYS A 212 21.08 14.28 -2.58
N LEU A 213 20.75 13.02 -2.24
CA LEU A 213 21.34 11.85 -2.91
C LEU A 213 20.98 11.81 -4.40
N LEU A 214 19.72 12.04 -4.74
CA LEU A 214 19.24 12.03 -6.12
C LEU A 214 19.88 13.13 -6.97
N ASP A 215 20.03 14.33 -6.43
CA ASP A 215 20.72 15.45 -7.09
C ASP A 215 22.22 15.14 -7.28
N THR A 216 22.85 14.53 -6.28
CA THR A 216 24.26 14.12 -6.37
C THR A 216 24.46 13.05 -7.45
N ILE A 217 23.56 12.06 -7.53
CA ILE A 217 23.59 11.03 -8.58
C ILE A 217 23.43 11.68 -9.96
N ALA A 218 22.43 12.55 -10.12
CA ALA A 218 22.18 13.22 -11.40
C ALA A 218 23.29 14.16 -11.87
N ALA A 219 24.06 14.72 -10.93
CA ALA A 219 25.19 15.61 -11.22
C ALA A 219 26.49 14.86 -11.59
N ARG A 220 26.51 13.52 -11.58
CA ARG A 220 27.71 12.73 -11.88
C ARG A 220 28.15 12.93 -13.34
N PRO A 221 29.44 13.14 -13.60
CA PRO A 221 29.93 13.23 -14.99
C PRO A 221 29.66 11.97 -15.82
N THR A 222 29.54 10.81 -15.16
CA THR A 222 29.30 9.51 -15.77
C THR A 222 27.82 9.15 -15.88
N PHE A 223 26.90 9.98 -15.35
CA PHE A 223 25.45 9.69 -15.28
C PHE A 223 24.82 9.28 -16.62
N ALA A 224 25.25 9.91 -17.70
CA ALA A 224 24.76 9.59 -19.05
C ALA A 224 25.09 8.16 -19.50
N ASN A 225 26.17 7.57 -18.97
CA ASN A 225 26.62 6.22 -19.28
C ASN A 225 26.19 5.20 -18.23
N GLU A 226 25.35 5.61 -17.26
CA GLU A 226 24.88 4.79 -16.17
C GLU A 226 23.39 4.45 -16.34
N ASP A 227 23.02 3.27 -15.88
CA ASP A 227 21.63 2.82 -15.81
C ASP A 227 21.25 2.63 -14.33
N TRP A 228 20.64 3.66 -13.76
CA TRP A 228 20.27 3.69 -12.36
C TRP A 228 18.90 3.03 -12.12
N LEU A 229 18.85 2.17 -11.10
CA LEU A 229 17.63 1.66 -10.50
C LEU A 229 17.56 2.16 -9.05
N ILE A 230 16.60 3.02 -8.75
CA ILE A 230 16.33 3.53 -7.40
C ILE A 230 15.12 2.79 -6.86
N LEU A 231 15.28 2.15 -5.71
CA LEU A 231 14.25 1.37 -5.03
C LEU A 231 14.06 1.92 -3.63
N ILE A 232 12.83 2.29 -3.27
CA ILE A 232 12.50 2.85 -1.96
C ILE A 232 11.35 2.05 -1.37
N THR A 233 11.52 1.61 -0.13
CA THR A 233 10.50 0.84 0.59
C THR A 233 10.60 1.10 2.09
N SER A 234 9.73 0.46 2.85
CA SER A 234 9.82 0.35 4.31
C SER A 234 9.91 -1.12 4.71
N ASP A 235 10.31 -1.36 5.92
CA ASP A 235 10.30 -2.67 6.56
C ASP A 235 8.96 -2.97 7.25
N HIS A 236 8.36 -1.95 7.87
CA HIS A 236 7.05 -2.00 8.50
C HIS A 236 6.46 -0.59 8.68
N GLY A 237 5.19 -0.55 9.00
CA GLY A 237 4.56 0.63 9.57
C GLY A 237 4.48 0.53 11.10
N GLY A 238 3.38 1.01 11.69
CA GLY A 238 3.16 0.91 13.13
C GLY A 238 1.79 1.45 13.54
N TYR A 239 1.44 1.22 14.78
CA TYR A 239 0.22 1.72 15.41
C TYR A 239 0.48 2.18 16.84
N GLY A 240 -0.08 3.33 17.23
CA GLY A 240 0.28 3.95 18.52
C GLY A 240 1.77 4.27 18.53
N LYS A 241 2.47 3.84 19.55
CA LYS A 241 3.93 3.98 19.68
C LYS A 241 4.67 2.66 19.51
N SER A 242 4.09 1.71 18.76
CA SER A 242 4.64 0.36 18.63
C SER A 242 4.36 -0.24 17.26
N HIS A 243 5.08 -1.30 16.95
CA HIS A 243 4.88 -2.20 15.82
C HIS A 243 5.05 -3.66 16.28
N GLY A 244 5.06 -4.63 15.37
CA GLY A 244 5.24 -6.05 15.71
C GLY A 244 3.94 -6.76 16.13
N MET A 245 2.81 -6.05 16.18
CA MET A 245 1.49 -6.68 16.19
C MET A 245 1.06 -6.95 14.75
N LEU A 246 0.52 -8.13 14.49
CA LEU A 246 -0.05 -8.45 13.18
C LEU A 246 -1.26 -7.54 12.93
N GLY A 247 -1.24 -6.84 11.83
CA GLY A 247 -2.32 -5.93 11.43
C GLY A 247 -1.89 -5.02 10.30
N GLY A 248 -2.84 -4.56 9.49
CA GLY A 248 -2.58 -3.77 8.29
C GLY A 248 -1.69 -2.56 8.50
N HIS A 249 -1.78 -1.89 9.64
CA HIS A 249 -0.94 -0.72 9.95
C HIS A 249 0.56 -0.98 9.99
N ALA A 250 0.96 -2.17 10.48
CA ALA A 250 2.36 -2.55 10.57
C ALA A 250 2.83 -3.30 9.33
N ASN A 251 1.91 -3.94 8.60
CA ASN A 251 2.26 -4.77 7.44
C ASN A 251 2.18 -4.01 6.11
N THR A 252 1.38 -2.93 6.01
CA THR A 252 1.24 -2.14 4.78
C THR A 252 2.36 -1.12 4.66
N ILE A 253 3.11 -1.18 3.57
CA ILE A 253 4.30 -0.37 3.32
C ILE A 253 4.28 0.27 1.92
N PRO A 254 4.93 1.44 1.73
CA PRO A 254 5.16 1.99 0.40
C PRO A 254 6.25 1.20 -0.33
N ILE A 255 6.08 1.07 -1.65
CA ILE A 255 7.11 0.56 -2.57
C ILE A 255 7.17 1.49 -3.76
N LEU A 256 8.34 2.04 -4.03
CA LEU A 256 8.61 2.93 -5.16
C LEU A 256 9.85 2.45 -5.91
N MET A 257 9.75 2.36 -7.21
CA MET A 257 10.82 1.95 -8.12
C MET A 257 10.98 2.97 -9.23
N VAL A 258 12.20 3.39 -9.50
CA VAL A 258 12.50 4.36 -10.57
C VAL A 258 13.67 3.85 -11.40
N GLY A 259 13.52 3.80 -12.71
CA GLY A 259 14.55 3.31 -13.62
C GLY A 259 14.19 3.51 -15.09
N LYS A 260 15.16 3.28 -15.99
CA LYS A 260 14.97 3.37 -17.45
C LYS A 260 14.11 2.22 -17.99
N HIS A 261 14.12 1.07 -17.31
CA HIS A 261 13.41 -0.15 -17.70
C HIS A 261 12.15 -0.40 -16.84
N ILE A 262 11.76 0.58 -16.03
CA ILE A 262 10.54 0.55 -15.24
C ILE A 262 9.39 1.08 -16.09
N THR A 263 8.20 0.51 -15.94
CA THR A 263 6.98 0.99 -16.59
C THR A 263 6.25 1.96 -15.67
N GLN A 264 5.91 3.15 -16.16
CA GLN A 264 5.19 4.15 -15.37
C GLN A 264 3.80 3.65 -14.96
N GLY A 265 3.52 3.60 -13.65
CA GLY A 265 2.19 3.24 -13.16
C GLY A 265 2.19 2.58 -11.79
N THR A 266 1.06 1.98 -11.44
CA THR A 266 0.87 1.27 -10.18
C THR A 266 1.32 -0.19 -10.32
N LEU A 267 2.12 -0.68 -9.37
CA LEU A 267 2.53 -2.08 -9.30
C LEU A 267 1.29 -2.97 -9.06
N PRO A 268 1.14 -4.07 -9.80
CA PRO A 268 0.01 -4.97 -9.65
C PRO A 268 0.15 -5.88 -8.42
N GLY A 269 -0.97 -6.38 -7.94
CA GLY A 269 -1.01 -7.39 -6.87
C GLY A 269 -0.60 -6.84 -5.50
N LEU A 270 0.14 -7.62 -4.77
CA LEU A 270 0.65 -7.31 -3.43
C LEU A 270 2.18 -7.46 -3.40
N PRO A 271 2.93 -6.51 -3.97
CA PRO A 271 4.40 -6.55 -3.96
C PRO A 271 4.97 -6.57 -2.55
N ARG A 272 6.12 -7.21 -2.38
CA ARG A 272 6.79 -7.41 -1.11
C ARG A 272 8.08 -6.59 -1.02
N ASN A 273 8.47 -6.22 0.18
CA ASN A 273 9.75 -5.52 0.39
C ASN A 273 10.96 -6.39 -0.04
N TYR A 274 10.86 -7.70 0.04
CA TYR A 274 11.90 -8.62 -0.41
C TYR A 274 11.93 -8.87 -1.93
N ASP A 275 11.00 -8.27 -2.70
CA ASP A 275 11.11 -8.18 -4.16
C ASP A 275 12.19 -7.18 -4.60
N MET A 276 12.53 -6.21 -3.73
CA MET A 276 13.51 -5.16 -4.02
C MET A 276 14.89 -5.72 -4.36
N PRO A 277 15.52 -6.56 -3.50
CA PRO A 277 16.84 -7.12 -3.80
C PRO A 277 16.82 -8.06 -5.00
N VAL A 278 15.73 -8.78 -5.26
CA VAL A 278 15.61 -9.68 -6.42
C VAL A 278 15.55 -8.88 -7.72
N THR A 279 14.80 -7.78 -7.72
CA THR A 279 14.75 -6.86 -8.86
C THR A 279 16.10 -6.17 -9.09
N ALA A 280 16.79 -5.77 -8.01
CA ALA A 280 18.14 -5.20 -8.12
C ALA A 280 19.13 -6.20 -8.73
N LEU A 281 19.14 -7.47 -8.29
CA LEU A 281 19.99 -8.51 -8.89
C LEU A 281 19.72 -8.70 -10.38
N ALA A 282 18.45 -8.76 -10.77
CA ALA A 282 18.06 -8.88 -12.19
C ALA A 282 18.51 -7.66 -13.02
N HIS A 283 18.48 -6.45 -12.45
CA HIS A 283 18.99 -5.24 -13.10
C HIS A 283 20.48 -5.33 -13.43
N PHE A 284 21.28 -5.98 -12.58
CA PHE A 284 22.69 -6.28 -12.85
C PHE A 284 22.89 -7.46 -13.82
N GLY A 285 21.83 -8.05 -14.34
CA GLY A 285 21.88 -9.17 -15.27
C GLY A 285 22.12 -10.53 -14.61
N VAL A 286 21.91 -10.63 -13.30
CA VAL A 286 22.00 -11.90 -12.57
C VAL A 286 20.76 -12.73 -12.89
N ASP A 287 20.94 -13.99 -13.30
CA ASP A 287 19.82 -14.94 -13.40
C ASP A 287 19.38 -15.32 -11.99
N VAL A 288 18.22 -14.81 -11.58
CA VAL A 288 17.67 -15.02 -10.23
C VAL A 288 16.95 -16.36 -10.07
N LYS A 289 16.59 -17.04 -11.16
CA LYS A 289 15.83 -18.30 -11.10
C LYS A 289 16.54 -19.42 -10.33
N PRO A 290 17.85 -19.69 -10.56
CA PRO A 290 18.54 -20.75 -9.84
C PRO A 290 18.85 -20.39 -8.38
N LEU A 291 18.67 -19.14 -7.96
CA LEU A 291 18.97 -18.69 -6.62
C LEU A 291 17.90 -19.06 -5.59
N ASN A 292 16.75 -19.57 -6.02
CA ASN A 292 15.64 -20.00 -5.16
C ASN A 292 15.22 -18.91 -4.12
N LEU A 293 15.17 -17.65 -4.57
CA LEU A 293 14.73 -16.54 -3.74
C LEU A 293 13.19 -16.57 -3.61
N ASP A 294 12.65 -15.97 -2.55
CA ASP A 294 11.20 -15.87 -2.36
C ASP A 294 10.61 -14.64 -3.05
N GLY A 295 11.41 -13.59 -3.22
CA GLY A 295 11.03 -12.40 -3.96
C GLY A 295 11.01 -12.62 -5.47
N HIS A 296 10.35 -11.70 -6.17
CA HIS A 296 10.18 -11.70 -7.61
C HIS A 296 10.74 -10.43 -8.24
N VAL A 297 11.02 -10.49 -9.55
CA VAL A 297 11.35 -9.28 -10.33
C VAL A 297 10.06 -8.54 -10.64
N ILE A 298 9.98 -7.29 -10.23
CA ILE A 298 8.82 -6.43 -10.40
C ILE A 298 9.17 -5.11 -11.09
N GLY A 299 8.17 -4.30 -11.46
CA GLY A 299 8.36 -2.95 -12.02
C GLY A 299 8.28 -2.86 -13.54
N THR A 300 8.27 -3.98 -14.27
CA THR A 300 8.06 -4.03 -15.74
C THR A 300 6.58 -4.12 -16.10
N GLU A 301 5.77 -4.66 -15.21
CA GLU A 301 4.32 -4.71 -15.33
C GLU A 301 3.67 -3.69 -14.42
N VAL A 302 2.63 -3.05 -14.89
CA VAL A 302 1.79 -2.14 -14.11
C VAL A 302 0.36 -2.66 -14.08
N SER A 303 -0.39 -2.23 -13.07
CA SER A 303 -1.79 -2.60 -12.93
C SER A 303 -2.57 -2.21 -14.18
N LYS A 304 -3.31 -3.17 -14.71
CA LYS A 304 -4.27 -2.95 -15.79
C LYS A 304 -5.64 -2.50 -15.26
N ILE A 305 -5.76 -2.26 -13.96
CA ILE A 305 -6.99 -1.74 -13.37
C ILE A 305 -7.19 -0.34 -13.93
N GLN A 306 -8.00 -0.27 -14.99
CA GLN A 306 -8.44 1.00 -15.53
C GLN A 306 -9.50 1.56 -14.58
N ARG A 307 -9.40 2.85 -14.31
CA ARG A 307 -10.46 3.58 -13.62
C ARG A 307 -11.76 3.39 -14.39
N ARG A 308 -12.76 2.88 -13.68
CA ARG A 308 -14.09 2.64 -14.25
C ARG A 308 -15.06 3.73 -13.79
N PRO A 309 -16.08 4.06 -14.59
CA PRO A 309 -17.13 4.93 -14.12
C PRO A 309 -17.73 4.43 -12.79
N LEU A 310 -17.96 5.33 -11.83
CA LEU A 310 -18.48 4.96 -10.51
C LEU A 310 -19.85 4.27 -10.57
N LYS A 311 -20.64 4.53 -11.61
CA LYS A 311 -21.92 3.84 -11.85
C LYS A 311 -21.77 2.35 -12.23
N GLU A 312 -20.59 1.92 -12.68
CA GLU A 312 -20.37 0.53 -13.07
C GLU A 312 -20.27 -0.38 -11.85
N GLY A 313 -21.14 -1.38 -11.80
CA GLY A 313 -21.19 -2.33 -10.69
C GLY A 313 -21.90 -1.81 -9.44
N LEU A 314 -22.48 -0.61 -9.47
CA LEU A 314 -23.21 -0.04 -8.34
C LEU A 314 -24.51 -0.82 -8.10
N LEU A 315 -24.65 -1.45 -6.93
CA LEU A 315 -25.76 -2.26 -6.51
C LEU A 315 -26.70 -1.57 -5.52
N ALA A 316 -26.13 -0.71 -4.67
CA ALA A 316 -26.91 0.10 -3.75
C ALA A 316 -26.31 1.48 -3.64
N TYR A 317 -27.19 2.47 -3.61
CA TYR A 317 -26.87 3.84 -3.21
C TYR A 317 -28.05 4.39 -2.40
N LEU A 318 -27.83 4.65 -1.14
CA LEU A 318 -28.81 5.08 -0.15
C LEU A 318 -28.36 6.44 0.41
N PRO A 319 -28.83 7.56 -0.15
CA PRO A 319 -28.47 8.90 0.32
C PRO A 319 -29.17 9.27 1.64
N PHE A 320 -30.23 8.56 2.03
CA PHE A 320 -31.02 8.77 3.25
C PHE A 320 -31.69 10.15 3.40
N ASP A 321 -31.89 10.88 2.31
CA ASP A 321 -32.50 12.22 2.30
C ASP A 321 -34.03 12.22 2.48
N THR A 322 -34.66 11.07 2.45
CA THR A 322 -36.10 10.90 2.54
C THR A 322 -36.51 10.10 3.77
N GLU A 323 -37.74 10.34 4.30
CA GLU A 323 -38.26 9.62 5.46
C GLU A 323 -38.32 8.11 5.25
N THR A 324 -38.56 7.67 4.02
CA THR A 324 -38.47 6.27 3.64
C THR A 324 -37.16 6.05 2.89
N PRO A 325 -36.25 5.18 3.37
CA PRO A 325 -35.02 4.89 2.64
C PRO A 325 -35.33 4.33 1.25
N VAL A 326 -34.64 4.83 0.25
CA VAL A 326 -34.74 4.40 -1.15
C VAL A 326 -33.40 4.07 -1.71
N ASN A 327 -33.27 2.93 -2.37
CA ASN A 327 -32.08 2.64 -3.17
C ASN A 327 -32.23 3.29 -4.54
N VAL A 328 -31.40 4.29 -4.82
CA VAL A 328 -31.43 5.07 -6.06
C VAL A 328 -30.44 4.57 -7.12
N ALA A 329 -29.70 3.47 -6.85
CA ALA A 329 -28.83 2.86 -7.84
C ALA A 329 -29.62 2.34 -9.04
N PRO A 330 -29.13 2.52 -10.30
CA PRO A 330 -29.75 1.96 -11.48
C PRO A 330 -29.84 0.46 -11.44
N ASN A 331 -30.67 -0.34 -11.38
CA ASN A 331 -30.72 -1.79 -11.16
C ASN A 331 -30.31 -2.19 -9.73
N GLY A 332 -30.63 -1.33 -8.76
CA GLY A 332 -30.22 -1.53 -7.38
C GLY A 332 -30.95 -2.68 -6.70
N LEU A 333 -30.33 -3.19 -5.64
CA LEU A 333 -30.93 -4.20 -4.76
C LEU A 333 -32.19 -3.66 -4.09
N GLU A 334 -33.18 -4.53 -3.87
CA GLU A 334 -34.32 -4.22 -3.00
C GLU A 334 -33.81 -4.06 -1.55
N ILE A 335 -34.47 -3.18 -0.80
CA ILE A 335 -34.20 -2.97 0.61
C ILE A 335 -35.45 -3.19 1.46
N ALA A 336 -35.26 -3.54 2.72
CA ALA A 336 -36.32 -3.58 3.73
C ALA A 336 -35.83 -2.91 5.02
N VAL A 337 -36.69 -2.10 5.61
CA VAL A 337 -36.48 -1.54 6.94
C VAL A 337 -37.00 -2.52 7.97
N VAL A 338 -36.20 -2.85 8.96
CA VAL A 338 -36.53 -3.71 10.10
C VAL A 338 -36.41 -2.89 11.38
N GLY A 339 -37.44 -2.90 12.20
CA GLY A 339 -37.54 -2.10 13.42
C GLY A 339 -38.49 -0.90 13.25
N GLN A 340 -38.78 -0.22 14.36
CA GLN A 340 -39.75 0.88 14.40
C GLN A 340 -39.14 2.22 14.78
N ASN A 341 -37.90 2.20 15.31
CA ASN A 341 -37.27 3.39 15.83
C ASN A 341 -36.13 3.92 14.93
N ILE A 342 -35.76 3.16 13.90
CA ILE A 342 -34.87 3.61 12.84
C ILE A 342 -35.54 4.73 12.03
N LYS A 343 -34.85 5.83 11.82
CA LYS A 343 -35.39 7.01 11.12
C LYS A 343 -34.45 7.42 9.99
N SER A 344 -35.02 7.57 8.80
CA SER A 344 -34.33 8.18 7.64
C SER A 344 -34.86 9.58 7.41
N GLY A 345 -34.17 10.40 6.66
CA GLY A 345 -34.57 11.78 6.40
C GLY A 345 -34.40 12.69 7.64
N VAL A 346 -33.47 12.35 8.54
CA VAL A 346 -33.18 13.12 9.75
C VAL A 346 -32.19 14.23 9.44
N ASP A 347 -32.52 15.47 9.84
CA ASP A 347 -31.68 16.64 9.63
C ASP A 347 -30.29 16.49 10.31
N GLY A 348 -29.28 17.10 9.71
CA GLY A 348 -27.90 17.09 10.19
C GLY A 348 -27.09 15.91 9.68
N GLY A 349 -27.42 15.39 8.49
CA GLY A 349 -26.58 14.50 7.72
C GLY A 349 -25.24 15.12 7.34
N LYS A 350 -24.34 14.33 6.77
CA LYS A 350 -23.09 14.84 6.20
C LYS A 350 -23.35 15.61 4.91
N LEU A 351 -24.33 15.15 4.12
CA LEU A 351 -24.65 15.64 2.77
C LEU A 351 -26.10 16.09 2.60
N ASP A 352 -26.81 16.39 3.62
CA ASP A 352 -28.16 16.93 3.81
C ASP A 352 -28.84 16.22 4.99
N LYS A 353 -29.45 15.06 4.78
CA LYS A 353 -30.11 14.26 5.82
C LYS A 353 -29.40 12.93 5.99
N CYS A 354 -29.81 12.16 7.01
CA CYS A 354 -29.16 10.89 7.33
C CYS A 354 -30.14 9.84 7.84
N LEU A 355 -29.64 8.61 7.92
CA LEU A 355 -30.23 7.52 8.68
C LEU A 355 -29.78 7.61 10.13
N ARG A 356 -30.73 7.65 11.07
CA ARG A 356 -30.45 7.57 12.52
C ARG A 356 -30.89 6.24 13.06
N ILE A 357 -29.97 5.53 13.71
CA ILE A 357 -30.21 4.27 14.40
C ILE A 357 -29.99 4.51 15.89
N PRO A 358 -31.04 4.30 16.74
CA PRO A 358 -30.98 4.70 18.15
C PRO A 358 -30.12 3.78 19.01
N GLY A 359 -29.73 2.62 18.50
CA GLY A 359 -28.98 1.62 19.26
C GLY A 359 -29.83 0.85 20.25
N GLY A 360 -29.14 0.06 21.06
CA GLY A 360 -29.74 -0.70 22.16
C GLY A 360 -29.26 -2.15 22.24
N GLU A 361 -29.58 -2.78 23.36
CA GLU A 361 -29.33 -4.19 23.55
C GLU A 361 -30.57 -5.02 23.20
N ASN A 362 -30.36 -6.13 22.50
CA ASN A 362 -31.40 -7.07 22.11
C ASN A 362 -32.50 -6.45 21.23
N VAL A 363 -32.20 -5.35 20.54
CA VAL A 363 -33.08 -4.72 19.56
C VAL A 363 -32.62 -5.09 18.13
N ARG A 364 -33.53 -4.92 17.17
CA ARG A 364 -33.25 -5.19 15.75
C ARG A 364 -33.72 -4.01 14.93
N GLU A 365 -32.81 -3.07 14.75
CA GLU A 365 -33.04 -1.85 13.98
C GLU A 365 -32.01 -1.82 12.85
N CYS A 366 -32.43 -2.15 11.62
CA CYS A 366 -31.50 -2.23 10.50
C CYS A 366 -32.19 -2.03 9.15
N ILE A 367 -31.39 -1.77 8.12
CA ILE A 367 -31.80 -1.92 6.72
C ILE A 367 -31.21 -3.21 6.20
N VAL A 368 -32.06 -4.05 5.63
CA VAL A 368 -31.70 -5.32 4.99
C VAL A 368 -31.59 -5.10 3.48
N LEU A 369 -30.45 -5.43 2.90
CA LEU A 369 -30.28 -5.53 1.45
C LEU A 369 -30.79 -6.91 1.00
N LYS A 370 -31.75 -6.93 0.06
CA LYS A 370 -32.34 -8.15 -0.48
C LYS A 370 -31.74 -8.50 -1.84
N ASN A 371 -31.99 -9.73 -2.29
CA ASN A 371 -31.53 -10.23 -3.59
C ASN A 371 -30.01 -10.16 -3.75
N THR A 372 -29.27 -10.42 -2.65
CA THR A 372 -27.83 -10.39 -2.59
C THR A 372 -27.15 -11.55 -3.37
N GLU A 373 -27.93 -12.39 -4.04
CA GLU A 373 -27.42 -13.40 -4.98
C GLU A 373 -26.55 -12.81 -6.11
N TYR A 374 -26.73 -11.51 -6.42
CA TYR A 374 -25.82 -10.75 -7.30
C TYR A 374 -24.46 -10.45 -6.66
N LEU A 375 -24.36 -10.64 -5.35
CA LEU A 375 -23.14 -10.53 -4.57
C LEU A 375 -22.55 -11.90 -4.25
N LYS A 376 -22.83 -12.94 -5.05
CA LYS A 376 -22.24 -14.26 -4.86
C LYS A 376 -20.71 -14.15 -4.87
N LEU A 377 -20.18 -14.07 -3.66
CA LEU A 377 -18.73 -13.96 -3.40
C LEU A 377 -18.01 -15.32 -3.55
N GLU A 378 -18.75 -16.38 -3.91
CA GLU A 378 -18.28 -17.77 -3.98
C GLU A 378 -17.03 -17.98 -4.85
N ASN A 379 -16.77 -17.09 -5.82
CA ASN A 379 -15.65 -17.23 -6.74
C ASN A 379 -14.78 -15.96 -6.90
N SER A 380 -15.19 -14.86 -6.32
CA SER A 380 -14.37 -13.64 -6.25
C SER A 380 -14.92 -12.77 -5.12
N ASN A 381 -14.20 -12.70 -4.02
CA ASN A 381 -14.50 -11.81 -2.89
C ASN A 381 -14.40 -10.32 -3.29
N ASN A 382 -15.08 -9.93 -4.36
CA ASN A 382 -14.87 -8.66 -5.05
C ASN A 382 -16.05 -7.73 -4.80
N PHE A 383 -15.87 -6.78 -3.90
CA PHE A 383 -16.88 -5.76 -3.62
C PHE A 383 -16.24 -4.47 -3.06
N THR A 384 -17.01 -3.40 -3.09
CA THR A 384 -16.66 -2.14 -2.40
C THR A 384 -17.90 -1.62 -1.68
N ALA A 385 -17.74 -1.19 -0.44
CA ALA A 385 -18.74 -0.45 0.30
C ALA A 385 -18.16 0.87 0.80
N THR A 386 -18.93 1.96 0.71
CA THR A 386 -18.60 3.28 1.24
C THR A 386 -19.73 3.85 2.07
N MET A 387 -19.42 4.65 3.07
CA MET A 387 -20.40 5.31 3.92
C MET A 387 -19.76 6.44 4.74
N TRP A 388 -20.55 7.43 5.07
CA TRP A 388 -20.26 8.37 6.14
C TRP A 388 -20.94 7.88 7.41
N VAL A 389 -20.22 7.93 8.54
CA VAL A 389 -20.70 7.44 9.85
C VAL A 389 -20.37 8.47 10.92
N ARG A 390 -21.33 8.73 11.79
CA ARG A 390 -21.16 9.53 12.98
C ARG A 390 -21.51 8.70 14.21
N LEU A 391 -20.51 8.45 15.06
CA LEU A 391 -20.66 7.64 16.27
C LEU A 391 -20.65 8.52 17.51
N PRO A 392 -21.46 8.19 18.53
CA PRO A 392 -21.42 8.88 19.81
C PRO A 392 -20.12 8.56 20.58
N PRO A 393 -19.75 9.36 21.58
CA PRO A 393 -18.55 9.15 22.42
C PRO A 393 -18.52 7.79 23.10
N THR A 394 -19.66 7.23 23.37
CA THR A 394 -19.82 5.93 24.02
C THR A 394 -20.76 5.02 23.27
N HIS A 395 -20.31 3.82 22.99
CA HIS A 395 -21.17 2.75 22.51
C HIS A 395 -20.85 1.46 23.27
N VAL A 396 -21.83 0.56 23.34
CA VAL A 396 -21.70 -0.70 24.07
C VAL A 396 -21.38 -1.82 23.09
N GLY A 397 -20.38 -2.63 23.43
CA GLY A 397 -19.94 -3.74 22.60
C GLY A 397 -19.24 -3.27 21.31
N ASN A 398 -19.32 -4.07 20.27
CA ASN A 398 -18.79 -3.77 18.92
C ASN A 398 -19.97 -3.79 17.93
N PRO A 399 -20.82 -2.75 17.92
CA PRO A 399 -22.07 -2.77 17.17
C PRO A 399 -21.77 -2.78 15.66
N PRO A 400 -22.40 -3.67 14.88
CA PRO A 400 -22.23 -3.72 13.43
C PRO A 400 -22.77 -2.45 12.76
N ILE A 401 -21.97 -1.86 11.88
CA ILE A 401 -22.36 -0.76 11.00
C ILE A 401 -22.88 -1.36 9.70
N PHE A 402 -22.11 -2.29 9.11
CA PHE A 402 -22.47 -3.02 7.91
C PHE A 402 -21.91 -4.44 7.96
N SER A 403 -22.72 -5.46 7.71
CA SER A 403 -22.30 -6.85 7.91
C SER A 403 -23.18 -7.85 7.15
N ASN A 404 -22.57 -8.97 6.78
CA ASN A 404 -23.26 -10.17 6.33
C ASN A 404 -22.93 -11.40 7.18
N LYS A 405 -22.33 -11.26 8.37
CA LYS A 405 -21.89 -12.38 9.19
C LYS A 405 -22.64 -12.48 10.51
N ASP A 406 -22.56 -13.65 11.16
CA ASP A 406 -22.92 -13.81 12.57
C ASP A 406 -21.76 -13.30 13.45
N TRP A 407 -21.90 -12.07 13.95
CA TRP A 407 -20.87 -11.36 14.69
C TRP A 407 -20.67 -11.84 16.14
N ARG A 408 -21.46 -12.82 16.61
CA ARG A 408 -21.24 -13.45 17.92
C ARG A 408 -19.90 -14.17 18.02
N ASN A 409 -19.29 -14.52 16.87
CA ASN A 409 -17.92 -15.02 16.78
C ASN A 409 -17.22 -14.43 15.54
N GLY A 410 -16.15 -13.67 15.75
CA GLY A 410 -15.39 -13.01 14.69
C GLY A 410 -14.70 -13.95 13.70
N ALA A 411 -14.55 -15.23 14.01
CA ALA A 411 -13.96 -16.23 13.12
C ALA A 411 -14.98 -16.87 12.15
N ARG A 412 -16.28 -16.63 12.31
CA ARG A 412 -17.33 -17.15 11.40
C ARG A 412 -17.21 -16.55 9.99
N PRO A 413 -17.70 -17.27 8.96
CA PRO A 413 -17.76 -16.75 7.60
C PRO A 413 -18.46 -15.40 7.49
N GLY A 414 -18.11 -14.64 6.48
CA GLY A 414 -18.62 -13.30 6.23
C GLY A 414 -17.71 -12.20 6.79
N PHE A 415 -18.19 -10.98 6.69
CA PHE A 415 -17.47 -9.79 7.17
C PHE A 415 -18.37 -8.88 8.02
N VAL A 416 -17.74 -8.00 8.77
CA VAL A 416 -18.40 -6.90 9.48
C VAL A 416 -17.51 -5.65 9.48
N ILE A 417 -18.13 -4.50 9.22
CA ILE A 417 -17.61 -3.20 9.63
C ILE A 417 -18.35 -2.86 10.93
N CYS A 418 -17.63 -2.64 12.02
CA CYS A 418 -18.29 -2.41 13.31
C CYS A 418 -17.58 -1.32 14.12
N GLY A 419 -18.36 -0.66 14.99
CA GLY A 419 -17.79 0.17 16.03
C GLY A 419 -16.91 -0.68 16.95
N ALA A 420 -15.81 -0.10 17.41
CA ALA A 420 -14.89 -0.73 18.33
C ALA A 420 -14.44 0.28 19.38
N ARG A 421 -14.15 -0.20 20.59
CA ARG A 421 -13.47 0.64 21.57
C ARG A 421 -12.01 0.79 21.15
N ASN A 422 -11.54 2.02 21.13
CA ASN A 422 -10.11 2.26 21.01
C ASN A 422 -9.40 1.71 22.26
N ILE A 423 -8.53 0.73 22.08
CA ILE A 423 -7.79 0.10 23.18
C ILE A 423 -6.90 1.11 23.92
N ASN A 424 -6.35 2.09 23.19
CA ASN A 424 -5.45 3.10 23.73
C ASN A 424 -6.18 4.33 24.27
N ASN A 425 -7.41 4.55 23.85
CA ASN A 425 -8.28 5.62 24.33
C ASN A 425 -9.72 5.12 24.42
N PRO A 426 -10.13 4.52 25.55
CA PRO A 426 -11.46 3.91 25.68
C PRO A 426 -12.62 4.91 25.64
N THR A 427 -12.36 6.22 25.64
CA THR A 427 -13.37 7.27 25.49
C THR A 427 -13.64 7.64 24.03
N ASN A 428 -12.75 7.25 23.11
CA ASN A 428 -12.93 7.52 21.69
C ASN A 428 -13.38 6.25 20.97
N PRO A 429 -14.49 6.29 20.23
CA PRO A 429 -14.89 5.17 19.39
C PRO A 429 -13.87 4.96 18.26
N GLY A 430 -13.76 3.72 17.82
CA GLY A 430 -13.04 3.34 16.61
C GLY A 430 -13.95 2.56 15.70
N VAL A 431 -13.48 2.27 14.50
CA VAL A 431 -14.16 1.38 13.57
C VAL A 431 -13.15 0.39 13.02
N HIS A 432 -13.56 -0.86 12.90
CA HIS A 432 -12.74 -1.87 12.25
C HIS A 432 -13.53 -2.73 11.28
N PHE A 433 -12.82 -3.30 10.33
CA PHE A 433 -13.29 -4.31 9.41
C PHE A 433 -12.76 -5.68 9.86
N ASN A 434 -13.67 -6.64 10.06
CA ASN A 434 -13.33 -8.01 10.42
C ASN A 434 -13.85 -8.98 9.38
N PHE A 435 -13.06 -10.01 9.11
CA PHE A 435 -13.50 -11.17 8.34
C PHE A 435 -13.00 -12.48 8.96
N GLY A 436 -13.81 -13.54 8.82
CA GLY A 436 -13.44 -14.89 9.23
C GLY A 436 -12.63 -15.58 8.17
N ARG A 437 -11.69 -16.44 8.60
CA ARG A 437 -10.94 -17.35 7.72
C ARG A 437 -11.62 -18.74 7.70
N TRP A 438 -11.17 -19.63 6.83
CA TRP A 438 -11.73 -20.97 6.64
C TRP A 438 -11.86 -21.85 7.89
N HIS A 439 -11.20 -21.50 8.99
CA HIS A 439 -11.28 -22.21 10.26
C HIS A 439 -11.90 -21.31 11.33
N ASP A 440 -12.85 -21.83 12.08
CA ASP A 440 -13.61 -21.13 13.13
C ASP A 440 -12.76 -20.47 14.25
N THR A 441 -11.46 -20.66 14.20
CA THR A 441 -10.49 -20.10 15.17
C THR A 441 -9.67 -18.96 14.62
N HIS A 442 -9.73 -18.65 13.32
CA HIS A 442 -8.91 -17.64 12.67
C HIS A 442 -9.76 -16.49 12.14
N ARG A 443 -9.37 -15.29 12.52
CA ARG A 443 -10.00 -14.05 12.06
C ARG A 443 -8.94 -12.99 11.74
N THR A 444 -9.30 -12.02 10.94
CA THR A 444 -8.51 -10.81 10.73
C THR A 444 -9.34 -9.61 11.12
N ASP A 445 -8.74 -8.71 11.87
CA ASP A 445 -9.29 -7.41 12.22
C ASP A 445 -8.39 -6.32 11.64
N MET A 446 -8.96 -5.46 10.80
CA MET A 446 -8.30 -4.28 10.23
C MET A 446 -8.97 -3.06 10.83
N GLY A 447 -8.26 -2.27 11.63
CA GLY A 447 -8.84 -1.13 12.33
C GLY A 447 -8.01 0.12 12.18
N ILE A 448 -8.67 1.24 12.01
CA ILE A 448 -8.11 2.58 12.13
C ILE A 448 -8.84 3.22 13.30
N TYR A 449 -8.08 3.58 14.32
CA TYR A 449 -8.60 4.11 15.57
C TYR A 449 -8.16 5.56 15.65
N ASP A 450 -8.86 6.47 16.03
CA ASP A 450 -8.67 7.92 16.17
C ASP A 450 -9.73 8.66 15.37
N ILE A 451 -10.98 8.46 15.79
CA ILE A 451 -12.07 9.27 15.30
C ILE A 451 -12.49 10.25 16.40
N THR A 452 -12.88 11.44 16.01
CA THR A 452 -13.52 12.38 16.91
C THR A 452 -14.98 11.98 17.07
N PRO A 453 -15.44 11.74 18.32
CA PRO A 453 -16.85 11.45 18.58
C PRO A 453 -17.76 12.56 18.05
N ASP A 454 -18.96 12.19 17.63
CA ASP A 454 -19.99 13.10 17.12
C ASP A 454 -19.62 13.84 15.81
N GLU A 455 -18.49 13.47 15.18
CA GLU A 455 -18.10 13.97 13.87
C GLU A 455 -18.35 12.95 12.75
N TRP A 456 -18.57 13.45 11.55
CA TRP A 456 -18.74 12.62 10.37
C TRP A 456 -17.39 12.12 9.86
N VAL A 457 -17.21 10.82 9.83
CA VAL A 457 -16.02 10.11 9.32
C VAL A 457 -16.43 9.24 8.14
N PHE A 458 -15.66 9.30 7.07
CA PHE A 458 -15.86 8.44 5.91
C PHE A 458 -15.20 7.08 6.12
N TYR A 459 -15.91 6.03 5.82
CA TYR A 459 -15.38 4.66 5.82
C TYR A 459 -15.59 4.00 4.47
N ALA A 460 -14.59 3.25 4.04
CA ALA A 460 -14.70 2.40 2.88
C ALA A 460 -14.00 1.06 3.12
N VAL A 461 -14.56 0.01 2.58
CA VAL A 461 -13.88 -1.27 2.42
C VAL A 461 -13.95 -1.66 0.94
N THR A 462 -12.83 -2.08 0.40
CA THR A 462 -12.76 -2.66 -0.95
C THR A 462 -12.03 -3.98 -0.88
N VAL A 463 -12.53 -4.95 -1.63
CA VAL A 463 -11.89 -6.26 -1.81
C VAL A 463 -11.69 -6.47 -3.30
N THR A 464 -10.48 -6.80 -3.69
CA THR A 464 -10.13 -6.98 -5.11
C THR A 464 -10.16 -8.46 -5.51
N PRO A 465 -10.26 -8.76 -6.82
CA PRO A 465 -10.23 -10.14 -7.32
C PRO A 465 -8.93 -10.90 -6.96
N GLU A 466 -7.85 -10.16 -6.73
CA GLU A 466 -6.56 -10.73 -6.34
C GLU A 466 -6.53 -11.17 -4.86
N GLY A 467 -7.62 -10.96 -4.13
CA GLY A 467 -7.73 -11.34 -2.72
C GLY A 467 -7.04 -10.36 -1.77
N VAL A 468 -7.07 -9.08 -2.11
CA VAL A 468 -6.57 -8.00 -1.26
C VAL A 468 -7.75 -7.21 -0.72
N ALA A 469 -7.84 -7.09 0.61
CA ALA A 469 -8.75 -6.17 1.27
C ALA A 469 -8.04 -4.86 1.59
N CYS A 470 -8.72 -3.74 1.36
CA CYS A 470 -8.30 -2.43 1.81
C CYS A 470 -9.42 -1.80 2.64
N PHE A 471 -9.09 -1.36 3.84
CA PHE A 471 -9.99 -0.60 4.71
C PHE A 471 -9.50 0.84 4.81
N CYS A 472 -10.40 1.78 4.52
CA CYS A 472 -10.09 3.21 4.44
C CYS A 472 -10.90 4.01 5.46
N GLN A 473 -10.29 5.09 5.95
CA GLN A 473 -10.92 6.07 6.83
C GLN A 473 -10.55 7.49 6.41
N GLY A 474 -11.55 8.28 6.05
CA GLY A 474 -11.39 9.71 5.73
C GLY A 474 -11.82 10.59 6.89
N GLN A 475 -10.89 11.39 7.40
CA GLN A 475 -11.06 12.26 8.56
C GLN A 475 -11.68 13.61 8.22
N PRO A 476 -12.35 14.29 9.17
CA PRO A 476 -12.89 15.65 8.97
C PRO A 476 -11.83 16.68 8.54
N ASP A 477 -10.60 16.54 9.03
CA ASP A 477 -9.46 17.40 8.67
C ASP A 477 -8.94 17.19 7.24
N GLY A 478 -9.36 16.12 6.58
CA GLY A 478 -9.00 15.79 5.20
C GLY A 478 -7.96 14.71 5.04
N GLN A 479 -7.43 14.20 6.11
CA GLN A 479 -6.55 13.05 6.05
C GLN A 479 -7.31 11.80 5.63
N PHE A 480 -6.68 10.95 4.84
CA PHE A 480 -7.26 9.73 4.30
C PHE A 480 -6.33 8.55 4.60
N TYR A 481 -6.70 7.79 5.61
CA TYR A 481 -5.93 6.63 6.07
C TYR A 481 -6.43 5.36 5.39
N TRP A 482 -5.53 4.42 5.20
CA TRP A 482 -5.90 3.12 4.65
C TRP A 482 -4.89 2.04 5.04
N ILE A 483 -5.40 0.82 5.15
CA ILE A 483 -4.63 -0.37 5.49
C ILE A 483 -5.04 -1.52 4.59
N VAL A 484 -4.11 -2.44 4.35
CA VAL A 484 -4.29 -3.57 3.43
C VAL A 484 -4.07 -4.89 4.15
N ASP A 485 -4.82 -5.90 3.78
CA ASP A 485 -4.58 -7.30 4.14
C ASP A 485 -4.74 -8.20 2.92
N GLY A 486 -3.70 -8.95 2.59
CA GLY A 486 -3.68 -9.92 1.47
C GLY A 486 -4.21 -11.30 1.84
N SER A 487 -4.52 -11.55 3.11
CA SER A 487 -5.01 -12.88 3.56
C SER A 487 -6.49 -13.12 3.27
N ILE A 488 -7.20 -12.12 2.75
CA ILE A 488 -8.64 -12.25 2.44
C ILE A 488 -8.91 -13.25 1.31
N LYS A 489 -7.91 -13.57 0.49
CA LYS A 489 -8.00 -14.66 -0.51
C LYS A 489 -8.35 -16.02 0.13
N ASP A 490 -7.97 -16.19 1.40
CA ASP A 490 -8.20 -17.41 2.18
C ASP A 490 -9.45 -17.27 3.08
N ALA A 491 -10.20 -16.17 2.96
CA ALA A 491 -11.42 -15.92 3.72
C ALA A 491 -12.66 -16.45 2.98
N ASN A 492 -13.65 -16.88 3.75
CA ASN A 492 -14.97 -17.11 3.26
C ASN A 492 -15.84 -15.90 3.61
N LEU A 493 -16.03 -14.99 2.65
CA LEU A 493 -16.89 -13.82 2.82
C LEU A 493 -18.36 -14.09 2.53
N ASP A 494 -18.71 -15.23 1.95
CA ASP A 494 -20.09 -15.67 1.81
C ASP A 494 -20.53 -16.43 3.06
N SER A 495 -21.34 -15.80 3.87
CA SER A 495 -21.91 -16.40 5.08
C SER A 495 -23.26 -17.07 4.84
N GLY A 496 -23.88 -16.89 3.67
CA GLY A 496 -25.26 -17.27 3.39
C GLY A 496 -26.29 -16.43 4.17
N MET A 497 -25.88 -15.35 4.85
CA MET A 497 -26.75 -14.48 5.64
C MET A 497 -27.09 -13.20 4.90
N THR A 498 -28.08 -12.45 5.44
CA THR A 498 -28.44 -11.15 4.88
C THR A 498 -27.37 -10.11 5.07
N TRP A 499 -27.32 -9.14 4.17
CA TRP A 499 -26.44 -7.98 4.27
C TRP A 499 -27.20 -6.85 4.91
N ASN A 500 -26.78 -6.45 6.12
CA ASN A 500 -27.50 -5.52 6.96
C ASN A 500 -26.69 -4.26 7.26
N ILE A 501 -27.37 -3.12 7.23
CA ILE A 501 -26.84 -1.83 7.73
C ILE A 501 -27.42 -1.63 9.12
N GLY A 502 -26.56 -1.49 10.14
CA GLY A 502 -26.94 -1.26 11.53
C GLY A 502 -27.00 -2.49 12.42
N GLN A 503 -26.94 -3.71 11.84
CA GLN A 503 -26.96 -4.97 12.60
C GLN A 503 -26.13 -6.04 11.87
N ASP A 504 -25.79 -7.14 12.57
CA ASP A 504 -25.12 -8.28 11.99
C ASP A 504 -25.99 -9.09 11.03
N GLY A 505 -25.39 -9.89 10.14
CA GLY A 505 -26.12 -10.65 9.14
C GLY A 505 -27.11 -11.66 9.71
N SER A 506 -26.89 -12.15 10.93
CA SER A 506 -27.82 -13.07 11.62
C SER A 506 -28.97 -12.34 12.32
N ALA A 507 -28.86 -11.03 12.51
CA ALA A 507 -29.71 -10.20 13.36
C ALA A 507 -29.85 -10.74 14.80
N ALA A 508 -28.81 -11.46 15.28
CA ALA A 508 -28.79 -12.10 16.59
C ALA A 508 -27.67 -11.55 17.50
N TYR A 509 -26.83 -10.65 16.99
CA TYR A 509 -25.83 -9.98 17.84
C TYR A 509 -26.53 -9.07 18.84
N ARG A 510 -26.08 -9.12 20.09
CA ARG A 510 -26.74 -8.43 21.21
C ARG A 510 -26.82 -6.92 21.05
N TYR A 511 -25.80 -6.30 20.44
CA TYR A 511 -25.68 -4.85 20.36
C TYR A 511 -26.02 -4.36 18.97
N ASN A 512 -26.95 -3.41 18.90
CA ASN A 512 -27.34 -2.71 17.68
C ASN A 512 -26.53 -1.42 17.54
N LEU A 513 -26.29 -0.96 16.33
CA LEU A 513 -25.64 0.31 16.08
C LEU A 513 -26.38 1.44 16.78
N GLN A 514 -25.65 2.29 17.49
CA GLN A 514 -26.07 3.62 17.90
C GLN A 514 -25.25 4.63 17.11
N GLY A 515 -25.88 5.41 16.25
CA GLY A 515 -25.19 6.38 15.39
C GLY A 515 -25.99 6.79 14.19
N ASP A 516 -25.39 7.63 13.39
CA ASP A 516 -25.94 8.12 12.14
C ASP A 516 -25.09 7.60 10.96
N ILE A 517 -25.79 7.30 9.85
CA ILE A 517 -25.16 6.87 8.58
C ILE A 517 -25.69 7.75 7.47
N ASP A 518 -24.81 8.11 6.53
CA ASP A 518 -25.15 8.90 5.38
C ASP A 518 -24.41 8.40 4.12
N ASP A 519 -25.01 8.60 2.96
CA ASP A 519 -24.42 8.35 1.63
C ASP A 519 -23.82 6.93 1.51
N PHE A 520 -24.58 5.91 1.96
CA PHE A 520 -24.14 4.52 1.84
C PHE A 520 -24.18 4.03 0.40
N ALA A 521 -23.10 3.42 -0.07
CA ALA A 521 -23.06 2.79 -1.38
C ALA A 521 -22.33 1.44 -1.39
N LEU A 522 -22.75 0.55 -2.31
CA LEU A 522 -22.23 -0.81 -2.46
C LEU A 522 -22.06 -1.16 -3.93
N TRP A 523 -20.89 -1.68 -4.29
CA TRP A 523 -20.55 -2.17 -5.62
C TRP A 523 -20.16 -3.64 -5.60
N ASN A 524 -20.38 -4.34 -6.71
CA ASN A 524 -19.86 -5.70 -6.96
C ASN A 524 -18.48 -5.70 -7.62
N ARG A 525 -17.68 -4.71 -7.40
CA ARG A 525 -16.29 -4.60 -7.86
C ARG A 525 -15.39 -4.02 -6.80
N GLY A 526 -14.10 -4.37 -6.87
CA GLY A 526 -13.05 -3.67 -6.13
C GLY A 526 -12.77 -2.30 -6.75
N MET A 527 -12.48 -1.33 -5.90
CA MET A 527 -12.02 0.00 -6.25
C MET A 527 -10.59 0.22 -5.80
N THR A 528 -9.90 1.11 -6.48
CA THR A 528 -8.59 1.58 -6.05
C THR A 528 -8.72 2.57 -4.89
N VAL A 529 -7.65 2.75 -4.11
CA VAL A 529 -7.58 3.76 -3.04
C VAL A 529 -7.86 5.17 -3.61
N ASP A 530 -7.42 5.45 -4.84
CA ASP A 530 -7.64 6.76 -5.49
C ASP A 530 -9.11 6.99 -5.84
N GLU A 531 -9.84 5.96 -6.31
CA GLU A 531 -11.30 6.07 -6.53
C GLU A 531 -12.04 6.34 -5.21
N LEU A 532 -11.64 5.66 -4.13
CA LEU A 532 -12.24 5.86 -2.80
C LEU A 532 -11.93 7.25 -2.23
N ARG A 533 -10.70 7.74 -2.44
CA ARG A 533 -10.29 9.10 -2.05
C ARG A 533 -11.09 10.16 -2.80
N GLU A 534 -11.41 9.95 -4.06
CA GLU A 534 -12.25 10.88 -4.83
C GLU A 534 -13.65 10.99 -4.25
N ILE A 535 -14.29 9.86 -3.90
CA ILE A 535 -15.60 9.86 -3.24
C ILE A 535 -15.52 10.62 -1.91
N PHE A 536 -14.49 10.36 -1.11
CA PHE A 536 -14.25 11.06 0.14
C PHE A 536 -14.08 12.57 -0.06
N GLN A 537 -13.25 13.00 -1.02
CA GLN A 537 -13.00 14.42 -1.27
C GLN A 537 -14.25 15.16 -1.78
N ALA A 538 -15.05 14.49 -2.61
CA ALA A 538 -16.34 15.03 -3.03
C ALA A 538 -17.28 15.26 -1.83
N GLY A 539 -17.42 14.26 -0.96
CA GLY A 539 -18.24 14.38 0.25
C GLY A 539 -17.73 15.44 1.22
N ARG A 540 -16.40 15.65 1.32
CA ARG A 540 -15.83 16.79 2.08
C ARG A 540 -16.27 18.15 1.53
N GLN A 541 -16.43 18.25 0.22
CA GLN A 541 -16.91 19.47 -0.47
C GLN A 541 -18.44 19.55 -0.52
N ASN A 542 -19.14 18.70 0.24
CA ASN A 542 -20.59 18.57 0.28
C ASN A 542 -21.21 18.18 -1.08
N HIS A 543 -20.50 17.40 -1.85
CA HIS A 543 -20.99 16.74 -3.05
C HIS A 543 -21.29 15.26 -2.72
N ASP A 544 -22.53 14.87 -2.87
CA ASP A 544 -22.98 13.49 -2.71
C ASP A 544 -22.46 12.57 -3.82
N LEU A 545 -22.49 11.26 -3.60
CA LEU A 545 -22.11 10.30 -4.63
C LEU A 545 -22.94 10.47 -5.91
N GLY A 546 -24.22 10.80 -5.79
CA GLY A 546 -25.12 11.03 -6.94
C GLY A 546 -24.60 12.09 -7.89
N SER A 547 -23.88 13.09 -7.40
CA SER A 547 -23.25 14.12 -8.22
C SER A 547 -22.08 13.60 -9.07
N LEU A 548 -21.40 12.55 -8.59
CA LEU A 548 -20.29 11.89 -9.28
C LEU A 548 -20.74 10.81 -10.28
N LEU A 549 -21.99 10.36 -10.18
CA LEU A 549 -22.57 9.34 -11.07
C LEU A 549 -23.07 9.90 -12.41
N LYS A 550 -23.15 11.21 -12.54
CA LYS A 550 -23.56 11.92 -13.74
C LYS A 550 -22.44 11.92 -14.77
#